data_b58f0137445a0a1f233ecbe129cc6927
#
_entry.id   b58f0137445a0a1f233ecbe129cc6927
#
_cell.length_a   1.000
_cell.length_b   1.000
_cell.length_c   1.000
_cell.angle_alpha   90.00
_cell.angle_beta   90.00
_cell.angle_gamma   90.00
#
_symmetry.space_group_name_H-M   'P 1'
#
loop_
_entity.id
_entity.type
_entity.pdbx_description
1 polymer ?
#
loop_
_entity_poly.entity_id
_entity_poly.type
_entity_poly.pdbx_seq_one_letter_code
_entity_poly.pdbx_strand_id
1 'polypeptide(L)'
;MISKPLNYGKLANIEQEEKEAPGKFLDRLREALRRFTEIDPESEEGKVILKDRFLTQSAPDIRHKLLKWAYGPNQSLDTLLQLAQTVYYGREYEEKKERQKKTKEKAEAFAMAMKNVLKQPEKDAQRDLGEKGWAC
;
A
#
# COMPACT_ATOMS: atom_id res chain seq x y z
N MET A 1 42.91 4.41 19.60
CA MET A 1 42.07 4.20 18.46
C MET A 1 40.63 4.59 18.72
N ILE A 2 40.06 5.25 17.80
CA ILE A 2 38.71 5.79 17.99
C ILE A 2 37.72 4.82 17.37
N SER A 3 36.83 4.27 18.17
CA SER A 3 35.74 3.46 17.67
C SER A 3 34.68 4.37 17.03
N LYS A 4 33.94 3.82 16.11
CA LYS A 4 32.84 4.56 15.50
C LYS A 4 31.82 4.92 16.56
N PRO A 5 31.38 6.16 16.63
CA PRO A 5 30.29 6.47 17.54
C PRO A 5 29.01 5.77 17.09
N LEU A 6 28.27 5.28 18.05
CA LEU A 6 26.96 4.72 17.76
C LEU A 6 26.03 5.84 17.34
N ASN A 7 25.61 5.83 16.08
CA ASN A 7 24.79 6.90 15.56
C ASN A 7 23.42 6.39 15.13
N TYR A 8 22.63 6.02 16.10
CA TYR A 8 21.26 5.53 15.88
C TYR A 8 20.36 6.61 15.29
N GLY A 9 20.69 7.87 15.50
CA GLY A 9 19.92 8.95 14.89
C GLY A 9 19.92 8.90 13.37
N LYS A 10 21.06 8.52 12.79
CA LYS A 10 21.15 8.36 11.34
C LYS A 10 20.37 7.15 10.83
N LEU A 11 20.31 6.09 11.63
CA LEU A 11 19.48 4.94 11.30
C LEU A 11 18.00 5.34 11.30
N ALA A 12 17.59 6.17 12.26
CA ALA A 12 16.21 6.61 12.35
C ALA A 12 15.76 7.49 11.19
N ASN A 13 16.70 8.08 10.47
CA ASN A 13 16.40 8.93 9.32
C ASN A 13 16.29 8.17 8.01
N ILE A 14 16.53 6.87 8.01
CA ILE A 14 16.43 6.06 6.81
C ILE A 14 15.02 5.50 6.70
N GLU A 15 14.25 6.04 5.78
CA GLU A 15 12.90 5.60 5.53
C GLU A 15 12.78 5.01 4.14
N GLN A 16 11.90 4.04 3.99
CA GLN A 16 11.64 3.46 2.68
C GLN A 16 10.96 4.48 1.79
N GLU A 17 11.49 4.65 0.59
CA GLU A 17 10.88 5.52 -0.40
C GLU A 17 9.67 4.82 -1.03
N GLU A 18 8.75 5.61 -1.55
CA GLU A 18 7.50 5.10 -2.09
C GLU A 18 7.72 4.04 -3.18
N LYS A 19 8.68 4.28 -4.05
CA LYS A 19 8.96 3.37 -5.17
C LYS A 19 10.16 2.47 -4.94
N GLU A 20 10.63 2.42 -3.72
CA GLU A 20 11.77 1.58 -3.35
C GLU A 20 11.30 0.19 -2.95
N ALA A 21 11.90 -0.84 -3.55
CA ALA A 21 11.60 -2.21 -3.19
C ALA A 21 12.05 -2.50 -1.74
N PRO A 22 11.30 -3.33 -0.99
CA PRO A 22 11.67 -3.63 0.40
C PRO A 22 13.07 -4.22 0.56
N GLY A 23 13.52 -5.04 -0.39
CA GLY A 23 14.88 -5.59 -0.35
C GLY A 23 15.95 -4.52 -0.43
N LYS A 24 15.73 -3.52 -1.29
CA LYS A 24 16.64 -2.39 -1.40
C LYS A 24 16.69 -1.56 -0.13
N PHE A 25 15.52 -1.32 0.44
CA PHE A 25 15.40 -0.58 1.70
C PHE A 25 16.15 -1.32 2.82
N LEU A 26 15.97 -2.64 2.90
CA LEU A 26 16.67 -3.45 3.91
C LEU A 26 18.18 -3.40 3.70
N ASP A 27 18.65 -3.42 2.45
CA ASP A 27 20.07 -3.30 2.16
C ASP A 27 20.64 -1.96 2.60
N ARG A 28 19.87 -0.89 2.41
CA ARG A 28 20.26 0.44 2.91
C ARG A 28 20.37 0.46 4.43
N LEU A 29 19.44 -0.21 5.11
CA LEU A 29 19.49 -0.32 6.57
C LEU A 29 20.72 -1.10 7.02
N ARG A 30 21.03 -2.21 6.36
CA ARG A 30 22.22 -3.01 6.67
C ARG A 30 23.50 -2.20 6.48
N GLU A 31 23.57 -1.49 5.37
CA GLU A 31 24.72 -0.66 5.07
C GLU A 31 24.88 0.47 6.08
N ALA A 32 23.78 1.10 6.46
CA ALA A 32 23.79 2.15 7.46
C ALA A 32 24.23 1.60 8.83
N LEU A 33 23.77 0.40 9.18
CA LEU A 33 24.18 -0.22 10.45
C LEU A 33 25.69 -0.45 10.48
N ARG A 34 26.26 -0.94 9.38
CA ARG A 34 27.72 -1.09 9.26
C ARG A 34 28.45 0.23 9.35
N ARG A 35 27.91 1.23 8.68
CA ARG A 35 28.57 2.52 8.52
C ARG A 35 28.54 3.36 9.78
N PHE A 36 27.43 3.37 10.46
CA PHE A 36 27.20 4.27 11.59
C PHE A 36 27.31 3.60 12.96
N THR A 37 27.49 2.30 13.00
CA THR A 37 27.66 1.57 14.25
C THR A 37 28.73 0.49 14.07
N GLU A 38 29.13 -0.13 15.17
CA GLU A 38 30.05 -1.26 15.15
C GLU A 38 29.32 -2.59 15.19
N ILE A 39 28.00 -2.55 15.11
CA ILE A 39 27.18 -3.74 15.18
C ILE A 39 27.16 -4.44 13.82
N ASP A 40 27.47 -5.73 13.82
CA ASP A 40 27.41 -6.55 12.62
C ASP A 40 25.95 -6.81 12.26
N PRO A 41 25.51 -6.45 11.05
CA PRO A 41 24.12 -6.72 10.63
C PRO A 41 23.75 -8.22 10.66
N GLU A 42 24.73 -9.10 10.54
CA GLU A 42 24.48 -10.54 10.57
C GLU A 42 24.44 -11.10 11.99
N SER A 43 24.83 -10.33 12.99
CA SER A 43 24.75 -10.77 14.38
C SER A 43 23.30 -10.77 14.87
N GLU A 44 23.07 -11.47 15.97
CA GLU A 44 21.73 -11.50 16.58
C GLU A 44 21.26 -10.08 16.96
N GLU A 45 22.16 -9.29 17.52
CA GLU A 45 21.88 -7.90 17.87
C GLU A 45 21.53 -7.07 16.63
N GLY A 46 22.33 -7.26 15.57
CA GLY A 46 22.09 -6.56 14.32
C GLY A 46 20.75 -6.92 13.70
N LYS A 47 20.39 -8.19 13.74
CA LYS A 47 19.10 -8.64 13.20
C LYS A 47 17.92 -8.04 13.96
N VAL A 48 18.03 -7.93 15.28
CA VAL A 48 17.00 -7.31 16.11
C VAL A 48 16.82 -5.84 15.72
N ILE A 49 17.91 -5.13 15.57
CA ILE A 49 17.88 -3.72 15.18
C ILE A 49 17.29 -3.56 13.79
N LEU A 50 17.73 -4.37 12.84
CA LEU A 50 17.22 -4.33 11.47
C LEU A 50 15.72 -4.61 11.43
N LYS A 51 15.29 -5.60 12.19
CA LYS A 51 13.87 -5.94 12.28
C LYS A 51 13.06 -4.76 12.80
N ASP A 52 13.52 -4.14 13.87
CA ASP A 52 12.85 -3.00 14.45
C ASP A 52 12.75 -1.83 13.46
N ARG A 53 13.87 -1.51 12.83
CA ARG A 53 13.91 -0.40 11.86
C ARG A 53 13.09 -0.71 10.62
N PHE A 54 13.12 -1.95 10.17
CA PHE A 54 12.31 -2.36 9.03
C PHE A 54 10.81 -2.21 9.31
N LEU A 55 10.38 -2.62 10.50
CA LEU A 55 8.98 -2.49 10.91
C LEU A 55 8.53 -1.04 11.04
N THR A 56 9.39 -0.19 11.59
CA THR A 56 9.00 1.18 11.94
C THR A 56 9.22 2.17 10.81
N GLN A 57 10.13 1.89 9.88
CA GLN A 57 10.54 2.84 8.86
C GLN A 57 10.17 2.43 7.44
N SER A 58 9.41 1.35 7.28
CA SER A 58 8.86 0.95 5.99
C SER A 58 7.83 1.96 5.50
N ALA A 59 7.52 1.93 4.21
CA ALA A 59 6.47 2.76 3.64
C ALA A 59 5.16 2.54 4.39
N PRO A 60 4.30 3.55 4.49
CA PRO A 60 3.10 3.48 5.34
C PRO A 60 2.19 2.29 5.07
N ASP A 61 1.96 1.94 3.82
CA ASP A 61 1.12 0.80 3.48
C ASP A 61 1.75 -0.53 3.90
N ILE A 62 3.06 -0.64 3.69
CA ILE A 62 3.81 -1.83 4.09
C ILE A 62 3.86 -1.92 5.62
N ARG A 63 4.17 -0.82 6.27
CA ARG A 63 4.24 -0.76 7.73
C ARG A 63 2.92 -1.18 8.36
N HIS A 64 1.81 -0.67 7.81
CA HIS A 64 0.48 -1.02 8.31
C HIS A 64 0.24 -2.53 8.24
N LYS A 65 0.57 -3.15 7.13
CA LYS A 65 0.40 -4.59 6.95
C LYS A 65 1.34 -5.39 7.82
N LEU A 66 2.59 -4.96 7.93
CA LEU A 66 3.57 -5.65 8.76
C LEU A 66 3.16 -5.61 10.22
N LEU A 67 2.71 -4.46 10.71
CA LEU A 67 2.26 -4.33 12.09
C LEU A 67 1.02 -5.17 12.36
N LYS A 68 0.17 -5.32 11.37
CA LYS A 68 -1.04 -6.13 11.50
C LYS A 68 -0.73 -7.63 11.53
N TRP A 69 0.23 -8.08 10.71
CA TRP A 69 0.51 -9.50 10.54
C TRP A 69 1.71 -9.99 11.34
N ALA A 70 2.58 -9.09 11.76
CA ALA A 70 3.83 -9.44 12.45
C ALA A 70 3.63 -9.52 13.96
N TYR A 71 2.48 -9.99 14.39
CA TYR A 71 2.21 -10.22 15.80
C TYR A 71 2.81 -11.55 16.20
N GLY A 72 3.84 -11.49 17.00
CA GLY A 72 4.43 -12.67 17.54
C GLY A 72 5.92 -12.50 17.69
N PRO A 73 6.50 -13.01 18.76
CA PRO A 73 7.92 -12.87 19.04
C PRO A 73 8.81 -13.67 18.09
N ASN A 74 8.21 -14.53 17.28
CA ASN A 74 8.96 -15.46 16.43
C ASN A 74 9.03 -15.06 14.95
N GLN A 75 8.63 -13.84 14.61
CA GLN A 75 8.71 -13.38 13.24
C GLN A 75 10.15 -13.02 12.89
N SER A 76 10.72 -13.72 11.92
CA SER A 76 12.08 -13.45 11.46
C SER A 76 12.08 -12.27 10.49
N LEU A 77 13.25 -11.68 10.31
CA LEU A 77 13.44 -10.60 9.35
C LEU A 77 13.08 -11.06 7.93
N ASP A 78 13.43 -12.30 7.59
CA ASP A 78 13.11 -12.86 6.27
C ASP A 78 11.59 -12.94 6.05
N THR A 79 10.85 -13.33 7.07
CA THR A 79 9.39 -13.38 6.98
C THR A 79 8.82 -11.99 6.77
N LEU A 80 9.33 -11.00 7.50
CA LEU A 80 8.90 -9.62 7.34
C LEU A 80 9.21 -9.09 5.95
N LEU A 81 10.39 -9.44 5.43
CA LEU A 81 10.78 -9.04 4.09
C LEU A 81 9.84 -9.64 3.04
N GLN A 82 9.49 -10.92 3.18
CA GLN A 82 8.56 -11.57 2.27
C GLN A 82 7.18 -10.90 2.30
N LEU A 83 6.69 -10.58 3.49
CA LEU A 83 5.41 -9.90 3.63
C LEU A 83 5.46 -8.51 3.00
N ALA A 84 6.55 -7.79 3.24
CA ALA A 84 6.74 -6.46 2.66
C ALA A 84 6.78 -6.52 1.14
N GLN A 85 7.48 -7.49 0.59
CA GLN A 85 7.54 -7.69 -0.86
C GLN A 85 6.17 -8.02 -1.44
N THR A 86 5.41 -8.83 -0.75
CA THR A 86 4.05 -9.16 -1.18
C THR A 86 3.19 -7.91 -1.27
N VAL A 87 3.27 -7.03 -0.28
CA VAL A 87 2.55 -5.77 -0.29
C VAL A 87 3.04 -4.86 -1.41
N TYR A 88 4.36 -4.73 -1.53
CA TYR A 88 4.98 -3.83 -2.50
C TYR A 88 4.63 -4.24 -3.94
N TYR A 89 4.82 -5.51 -4.28
CA TYR A 89 4.54 -5.99 -5.63
C TYR A 89 3.04 -6.14 -5.89
N GLY A 90 2.24 -6.19 -4.83
CA GLY A 90 0.80 -6.21 -4.94
C GLY A 90 0.17 -4.84 -5.18
N ARG A 91 0.93 -3.75 -5.02
CA ARG A 91 0.40 -2.38 -5.18
C ARG A 91 -0.22 -2.15 -6.55
N GLU A 92 0.50 -2.52 -7.60
CA GLU A 92 0.02 -2.33 -8.96
C GLU A 92 -1.25 -3.13 -9.21
N TYR A 93 -1.30 -4.33 -8.69
CA TYR A 93 -2.48 -5.17 -8.80
C TYR A 93 -3.68 -4.54 -8.10
N GLU A 94 -3.47 -4.06 -6.87
CA GLU A 94 -4.52 -3.41 -6.10
C GLU A 94 -4.99 -2.12 -6.77
N GLU A 95 -4.06 -1.32 -7.29
CA GLU A 95 -4.41 -0.10 -8.01
C GLU A 95 -5.20 -0.41 -9.28
N LYS A 96 -4.80 -1.43 -10.02
CA LYS A 96 -5.50 -1.87 -11.22
C LYS A 96 -6.91 -2.34 -10.87
N LYS A 97 -7.01 -3.14 -9.84
CA LYS A 97 -8.29 -3.66 -9.36
C LYS A 97 -9.21 -2.53 -8.97
N GLU A 98 -8.69 -1.56 -8.24
CA GLU A 98 -9.45 -0.40 -7.81
C GLU A 98 -9.89 0.46 -8.99
N ARG A 99 -8.99 0.69 -9.94
CA ARG A 99 -9.32 1.44 -11.16
C ARG A 99 -10.38 0.73 -11.99
N GLN A 100 -10.26 -0.58 -12.14
CA GLN A 100 -11.24 -1.38 -12.86
C GLN A 100 -12.60 -1.33 -12.17
N LYS A 101 -12.61 -1.40 -10.84
CA LYS A 101 -13.83 -1.28 -10.07
C LYS A 101 -14.50 0.07 -10.27
N LYS A 102 -13.73 1.14 -10.17
CA LYS A 102 -14.24 2.50 -10.38
C LYS A 102 -14.77 2.68 -11.79
N THR A 103 -14.05 2.18 -12.78
CA THR A 103 -14.47 2.25 -14.17
C THR A 103 -15.77 1.49 -14.38
N LYS A 104 -15.88 0.31 -13.80
CA LYS A 104 -17.09 -0.50 -13.88
C LYS A 104 -18.26 0.21 -13.21
N GLU A 105 -18.05 0.77 -12.03
CA GLU A 105 -19.09 1.51 -11.32
C GLU A 105 -19.57 2.72 -12.13
N LYS A 106 -18.64 3.44 -12.73
CA LYS A 106 -18.98 4.59 -13.59
C LYS A 106 -19.75 4.14 -14.82
N ALA A 107 -19.34 3.03 -15.44
CA ALA A 107 -20.03 2.50 -16.61
C ALA A 107 -21.42 2.04 -16.26
N GLU A 108 -21.62 1.40 -15.12
CA GLU A 108 -22.92 0.97 -14.65
C GLU A 108 -23.82 2.16 -14.34
N ALA A 109 -23.27 3.18 -13.67
CA ALA A 109 -24.03 4.39 -13.38
C ALA A 109 -24.44 5.10 -14.67
N PHE A 110 -23.56 5.18 -15.63
CA PHE A 110 -23.85 5.77 -16.92
C PHE A 110 -24.93 4.99 -17.67
N ALA A 111 -24.83 3.66 -17.65
CA ALA A 111 -25.83 2.81 -18.30
C ALA A 111 -27.20 2.97 -17.63
N MET A 112 -27.23 3.08 -16.33
CA MET A 112 -28.49 3.32 -15.60
C MET A 112 -29.07 4.68 -15.94
N ALA A 113 -28.23 5.71 -15.99
CA ALA A 113 -28.66 7.04 -16.35
C ALA A 113 -29.24 7.07 -17.78
N MET A 114 -28.59 6.40 -18.70
CA MET A 114 -29.06 6.29 -20.07
C MET A 114 -30.38 5.54 -20.17
N LYS A 115 -30.54 4.46 -19.40
CA LYS A 115 -31.80 3.74 -19.34
C LYS A 115 -32.93 4.63 -18.85
N ASN A 116 -32.67 5.41 -17.83
CA ASN A 116 -33.68 6.32 -17.27
C ASN A 116 -34.05 7.40 -18.28
N VAL A 117 -33.05 7.93 -18.99
CA VAL A 117 -33.31 8.94 -19.99
C VAL A 117 -34.17 8.38 -21.14
N LEU A 118 -33.88 7.16 -21.58
CA LEU A 118 -34.63 6.50 -22.64
C LEU A 118 -36.02 6.09 -22.19
N LYS A 119 -36.22 5.83 -20.93
CA LYS A 119 -37.51 5.46 -20.39
C LYS A 119 -38.44 6.68 -20.17
N GLN A 120 -37.87 7.82 -19.87
CA GLN A 120 -38.65 9.02 -19.57
C GLN A 120 -39.62 9.41 -20.68
N PRO A 121 -39.18 9.42 -21.94
CA PRO A 121 -40.13 9.76 -23.01
C PRO A 121 -41.33 8.82 -23.07
N GLU A 122 -41.12 7.57 -22.78
CA GLU A 122 -42.19 6.59 -22.75
C GLU A 122 -43.22 6.90 -21.66
N LYS A 123 -42.72 7.23 -20.47
CA LYS A 123 -43.61 7.60 -19.36
C LYS A 123 -44.36 8.89 -19.66
N ASP A 124 -43.69 9.84 -20.20
CA ASP A 124 -44.30 11.12 -20.52
C ASP A 124 -45.29 10.98 -21.69
N ALA A 125 -44.98 10.11 -22.65
CA ALA A 125 -45.87 9.83 -23.74
C ALA A 125 -47.16 9.15 -23.27
N GLN A 126 -47.07 8.45 -22.23
CA GLN A 126 -48.20 7.76 -21.63
C GLN A 126 -49.06 8.65 -20.77
N ARG A 127 -48.65 9.81 -20.56
CA ARG A 127 -49.34 10.82 -19.82
C ARG A 127 -49.97 11.78 -20.70
N ASP A 128 -48.85 11.38 -20.93
CA ASP A 128 -49.15 12.12 -21.32
C ASP A 128 -49.37 12.12 -21.95
N LEU A 129 -49.60 11.87 -22.60
CA LEU A 129 -50.02 11.91 -23.02
C LEU A 129 -50.40 11.74 -22.55
N GLY A 130 -50.51 11.56 -22.94
CA GLY A 130 -51.03 11.52 -22.48
C GLY A 130 -50.93 11.80 -22.05
N GLU A 131 -50.78 11.96 -22.29
CA GLU A 131 -51.02 12.27 -21.95
C GLU A 131 -50.80 12.56 -21.74
N LYS A 132 -51.19 12.85 -22.59
CA LYS A 132 -51.39 13.03 -22.71
C LYS A 132 -51.24 13.16 -22.51
N GLY A 133 -51.43 13.17 -23.34
CA GLY A 133 -51.68 13.11 -23.18
C GLY A 133 -51.32 13.21 -23.16
N TRP A 134 -51.65 13.28 -23.88
CA TRP A 134 -51.65 13.34 -24.00
C TRP A 134 -51.71 13.28 -23.68
N ALA A 135 -50.96 13.55 -23.53
CA ALA A 135 -51.36 13.37 -23.27
C ALA A 135 -51.47 13.25 -23.03
N CYS A 136 -51.53 13.55 -23.33
CA CYS A 136 -51.85 13.52 -22.99
C CYS A 136 -52.02 13.23 -22.72
#